data_a0e26983b050d65ddb53fbec3cba2bd0
#
_entry.id   a0e26983b050d65ddb53fbec3cba2bd0
#
_cell.length_a   1.000
_cell.length_b   1.000
_cell.length_c   1.000
_cell.angle_alpha   90.00
_cell.angle_beta   90.00
_cell.angle_gamma   90.00
#
_symmetry.space_group_name_H-M   'P 1'
#
loop_
_entity.id
_entity.type
_entity.pdbx_description
1 polymer ?
#
loop_
_entity_poly.entity_id
_entity_poly.type
_entity_poly.pdbx_seq_one_letter_code
_entity_poly.pdbx_strand_id
1 'polypeptide(L)'
;MELIDYMRKRNQMTENEWENSFDKKEQEILVLRHEGDVTSKRNGFWEVAVCCLGYIDCETGELHKEECRFVFAASEKEYENHLIPEFDKETVYHLRVRKKLPEELPEIMIKSLDFLLVDAIEKNVQSPELEEILAEYKKPIIIEDDILGELLYDRTINSFDGHIPWLDKKIDISLDVDKDNKSGITKARKAMKELYLSAEKWDAEMRTFAAKKLIDLARDWCESEEEALKITEESFADRIGIESISMTSGGSFTAYFSDDDIFAGHCITVSGSLKKGITSASMGG
;
A
#
# COMPACT_ATOMS: atom_id res chain seq x y z
N MET A 1 14.54 -3.26 22.37
CA MET A 1 14.55 -1.80 22.13
C MET A 1 13.17 -1.42 21.64
N GLU A 2 12.56 -0.36 22.20
CA GLU A 2 11.26 0.13 21.74
C GLU A 2 11.36 0.69 20.33
N LEU A 3 10.31 0.51 19.51
CA LEU A 3 10.29 0.98 18.11
C LEU A 3 10.60 2.48 17.98
N ILE A 4 10.02 3.29 18.85
CA ILE A 4 10.20 4.76 18.83
C ILE A 4 11.67 5.14 19.08
N ASP A 5 12.34 4.47 20.00
CA ASP A 5 13.75 4.74 20.30
C ASP A 5 14.67 4.28 19.15
N TYR A 6 14.35 3.14 18.54
CA TYR A 6 15.05 2.68 17.34
C TYR A 6 14.91 3.68 16.19
N MET A 7 13.68 4.11 15.87
CA MET A 7 13.43 5.08 14.79
C MET A 7 14.11 6.43 15.07
N ARG A 8 14.06 6.91 16.32
CA ARG A 8 14.75 8.15 16.71
C ARG A 8 16.25 8.05 16.52
N LYS A 9 16.88 6.97 17.01
CA LYS A 9 18.31 6.72 16.83
C LYS A 9 18.68 6.68 15.35
N ARG A 10 17.90 5.95 14.55
CA ARG A 10 18.13 5.81 13.11
C ARG A 10 18.01 7.16 12.38
N ASN A 11 17.04 7.99 12.74
CA ASN A 11 16.85 9.31 12.12
C ASN A 11 17.91 10.34 12.52
N GLN A 12 18.60 10.14 13.63
CA GLN A 12 19.68 11.01 14.11
C GLN A 12 21.07 10.63 13.60
N MET A 13 21.21 9.46 12.92
CA MET A 13 22.50 9.03 12.36
C MET A 13 22.97 10.01 11.30
N THR A 14 24.23 10.41 11.38
CA THR A 14 24.91 11.09 10.29
C THR A 14 25.17 10.14 9.13
N GLU A 15 25.40 10.66 7.93
CA GLU A 15 25.71 9.85 6.75
C GLU A 15 26.89 8.90 6.99
N ASN A 16 27.96 9.39 7.60
CA ASN A 16 29.14 8.58 7.92
C ASN A 16 28.84 7.45 8.94
N GLU A 17 28.00 7.70 9.97
CA GLU A 17 27.57 6.64 10.90
C GLU A 17 26.69 5.61 10.19
N TRP A 18 25.81 6.07 9.29
CA TRP A 18 24.98 5.21 8.49
C TRP A 18 25.80 4.33 7.54
N GLU A 19 26.76 4.88 6.79
CA GLU A 19 27.68 4.10 5.95
C GLU A 19 28.54 3.10 6.73
N ASN A 20 28.97 3.46 7.95
CA ASN A 20 29.71 2.57 8.83
C ASN A 20 28.86 1.41 9.41
N SER A 21 27.53 1.45 9.20
CA SER A 21 26.65 0.32 9.52
C SER A 21 26.67 -0.79 8.45
N PHE A 22 27.46 -0.62 7.39
CA PHE A 22 27.68 -1.63 6.36
C PHE A 22 29.10 -2.19 6.44
N ASP A 23 29.28 -3.44 5.97
CA ASP A 23 30.58 -4.08 5.90
C ASP A 23 31.55 -3.21 5.07
N LYS A 24 32.82 -3.28 5.40
CA LYS A 24 33.87 -2.62 4.59
C LYS A 24 34.28 -3.46 3.36
N LYS A 25 33.98 -4.77 3.38
CA LYS A 25 34.19 -5.64 2.24
C LYS A 25 33.18 -5.32 1.17
N GLU A 26 33.65 -4.96 -0.01
CA GLU A 26 32.82 -4.83 -1.21
C GLU A 26 32.60 -6.20 -1.84
N GLN A 27 31.43 -6.38 -2.45
CA GLN A 27 31.08 -7.56 -3.22
C GLN A 27 30.32 -7.12 -4.48
N GLU A 28 30.31 -7.97 -5.49
CA GLU A 28 29.54 -7.75 -6.69
C GLU A 28 28.31 -8.64 -6.70
N ILE A 29 27.17 -8.09 -7.09
CA ILE A 29 25.90 -8.81 -7.19
C ILE A 29 25.20 -8.47 -8.51
N LEU A 30 24.50 -9.44 -9.07
CA LEU A 30 23.41 -9.17 -10.03
C LEU A 30 22.12 -9.03 -9.24
N VAL A 31 21.37 -7.96 -9.44
CA VAL A 31 20.14 -7.71 -8.69
C VAL A 31 18.99 -7.38 -9.63
N LEU A 32 17.82 -8.00 -9.39
CA LEU A 32 16.60 -7.72 -10.14
C LEU A 32 15.81 -6.60 -9.46
N ARG A 33 15.85 -5.41 -10.04
CA ARG A 33 15.14 -4.23 -9.56
C ARG A 33 13.62 -4.42 -9.73
N HIS A 34 12.88 -4.00 -8.69
CA HIS A 34 11.42 -4.11 -8.59
C HIS A 34 10.79 -2.74 -8.28
N GLU A 35 9.51 -2.69 -8.03
CA GLU A 35 8.76 -1.51 -7.58
C GLU A 35 8.90 -1.26 -6.07
N GLY A 36 8.44 -0.08 -5.61
CA GLY A 36 8.27 0.22 -4.20
C GLY A 36 9.48 0.85 -3.53
N ASP A 37 10.17 1.77 -4.21
CA ASP A 37 11.27 2.52 -3.62
C ASP A 37 10.83 3.29 -2.37
N VAL A 38 11.69 3.33 -1.38
CA VAL A 38 11.44 3.99 -0.11
C VAL A 38 12.50 5.04 0.14
N THR A 39 12.07 6.25 0.45
CA THR A 39 12.96 7.34 0.86
C THR A 39 12.75 7.69 2.32
N SER A 40 13.81 7.96 3.04
CA SER A 40 13.76 8.33 4.46
C SER A 40 14.71 9.48 4.74
N LYS A 41 14.18 10.58 5.30
CA LYS A 41 15.01 11.70 5.74
C LYS A 41 15.79 11.30 6.99
N ARG A 42 17.09 11.56 6.98
CA ARG A 42 18.03 11.36 8.07
C ARG A 42 18.61 12.70 8.51
N ASN A 43 19.60 12.67 9.38
CA ASN A 43 20.32 13.85 9.83
C ASN A 43 21.26 14.38 8.71
N GLY A 44 20.73 15.29 7.89
CA GLY A 44 21.48 15.98 6.83
C GLY A 44 21.55 15.26 5.46
N PHE A 45 20.86 14.11 5.29
CA PHE A 45 20.81 13.39 4.01
C PHE A 45 19.48 12.62 3.86
N TRP A 46 19.21 12.16 2.66
CA TRP A 46 18.14 11.21 2.36
C TRP A 46 18.71 9.82 2.11
N GLU A 47 18.22 8.83 2.82
CA GLU A 47 18.43 7.42 2.47
C GLU A 47 17.42 7.03 1.42
N VAL A 48 17.91 6.61 0.24
CA VAL A 48 17.10 6.08 -0.85
C VAL A 48 17.29 4.58 -0.88
N ALA A 49 16.20 3.82 -0.77
CA ALA A 49 16.19 2.37 -0.81
C ALA A 49 15.44 1.89 -2.05
N VAL A 50 16.13 1.20 -2.95
CA VAL A 50 15.60 0.63 -4.17
C VAL A 50 15.29 -0.84 -3.95
N CYS A 51 14.02 -1.23 -4.11
CA CYS A 51 13.55 -2.58 -3.84
C CYS A 51 13.86 -3.55 -4.97
N CYS A 52 14.22 -4.78 -4.61
CA CYS A 52 14.63 -5.84 -5.51
C CYS A 52 13.98 -7.17 -5.13
N LEU A 53 13.64 -7.99 -6.13
CA LEU A 53 12.99 -9.30 -5.94
C LEU A 53 13.96 -10.42 -5.56
N GLY A 54 15.24 -10.24 -5.85
CA GLY A 54 16.29 -11.22 -5.57
C GLY A 54 17.62 -10.79 -6.15
N TYR A 55 18.65 -11.54 -5.82
CA TYR A 55 20.01 -11.27 -6.30
C TYR A 55 20.83 -12.54 -6.49
N ILE A 56 21.91 -12.43 -7.26
CA ILE A 56 22.95 -13.45 -7.39
C ILE A 56 24.25 -12.86 -6.85
N ASP A 57 24.90 -13.55 -5.93
CA ASP A 57 26.25 -13.25 -5.50
C ASP A 57 27.25 -13.63 -6.61
N CYS A 58 27.98 -12.66 -7.16
CA CYS A 58 28.88 -12.91 -8.29
C CYS A 58 30.12 -13.71 -7.91
N GLU A 59 30.52 -13.71 -6.64
CA GLU A 59 31.68 -14.48 -6.15
C GLU A 59 31.36 -15.98 -6.05
N THR A 60 30.17 -16.30 -5.55
CA THR A 60 29.73 -17.69 -5.31
C THR A 60 28.84 -18.27 -6.40
N GLY A 61 28.18 -17.43 -7.17
CA GLY A 61 27.11 -17.79 -8.10
C GLY A 61 25.80 -18.18 -7.40
N GLU A 62 25.67 -17.94 -6.08
CA GLU A 62 24.47 -18.32 -5.33
C GLU A 62 23.31 -17.38 -5.62
N LEU A 63 22.15 -17.98 -5.99
CA LEU A 63 20.89 -17.29 -6.22
C LEU A 63 20.11 -17.16 -4.91
N HIS A 64 19.75 -15.91 -4.56
CA HIS A 64 18.91 -15.57 -3.43
C HIS A 64 17.55 -15.04 -3.93
N LYS A 65 16.47 -15.79 -3.63
CA LYS A 65 15.09 -15.49 -4.06
C LYS A 65 14.29 -14.67 -3.03
N GLU A 66 14.97 -14.08 -2.09
CA GLU A 66 14.37 -13.21 -1.07
C GLU A 66 14.48 -11.73 -1.47
N GLU A 67 13.44 -10.96 -1.15
CA GLU A 67 13.43 -9.52 -1.37
C GLU A 67 14.62 -8.87 -0.66
N CYS A 68 15.32 -8.01 -1.37
CA CYS A 68 16.43 -7.22 -0.84
C CYS A 68 16.33 -5.77 -1.33
N ARG A 69 17.19 -4.92 -0.81
CA ARG A 69 17.28 -3.53 -1.26
C ARG A 69 18.73 -3.13 -1.44
N PHE A 70 19.02 -2.34 -2.45
CA PHE A 70 20.23 -1.55 -2.41
C PHE A 70 19.88 -0.11 -2.02
N VAL A 71 20.75 0.48 -1.23
CA VAL A 71 20.51 1.80 -0.62
C VAL A 71 21.68 2.73 -0.90
N PHE A 72 21.39 4.02 -1.02
CA PHE A 72 22.41 5.05 -1.15
C PHE A 72 21.96 6.34 -0.47
N ALA A 73 22.94 7.21 -0.17
CA ALA A 73 22.66 8.53 0.37
C ALA A 73 22.48 9.52 -0.77
N ALA A 74 21.54 10.45 -0.62
CA ALA A 74 21.38 11.60 -1.46
C ALA A 74 21.39 12.87 -0.58
N SER A 75 22.09 13.90 -1.00
CA SER A 75 22.02 15.19 -0.31
C SER A 75 20.62 15.79 -0.43
N GLU A 76 20.27 16.71 0.48
CA GLU A 76 18.98 17.42 0.44
C GLU A 76 18.79 18.15 -0.91
N LYS A 77 19.86 18.73 -1.45
CA LYS A 77 19.84 19.42 -2.75
C LYS A 77 19.57 18.46 -3.92
N GLU A 78 20.16 17.28 -3.93
CA GLU A 78 19.93 16.26 -4.97
C GLU A 78 18.50 15.76 -4.91
N TYR A 79 17.99 15.50 -3.71
CA TYR A 79 16.62 15.03 -3.50
C TYR A 79 15.59 16.07 -3.97
N GLU A 80 15.71 17.33 -3.52
CA GLU A 80 14.78 18.41 -3.84
C GLU A 80 14.79 18.81 -5.32
N ASN A 81 15.93 18.65 -6.01
CA ASN A 81 16.02 18.94 -7.44
C ASN A 81 15.84 17.73 -8.34
N HIS A 82 15.39 16.58 -7.83
CA HIS A 82 15.19 15.35 -8.60
C HIS A 82 16.45 14.88 -9.36
N LEU A 83 17.64 15.07 -8.75
CA LEU A 83 18.93 14.64 -9.31
C LEU A 83 19.38 13.27 -8.80
N ILE A 84 18.48 12.53 -8.16
CA ILE A 84 18.74 11.17 -7.68
C ILE A 84 18.85 10.22 -8.87
N PRO A 85 19.82 9.27 -8.86
CA PRO A 85 19.88 8.23 -9.88
C PRO A 85 18.57 7.44 -9.97
N GLU A 86 18.03 7.32 -11.17
CA GLU A 86 16.86 6.50 -11.44
C GLU A 86 17.28 5.10 -11.88
N PHE A 87 16.62 4.10 -11.34
CA PHE A 87 16.80 2.70 -11.69
C PHE A 87 15.53 2.16 -12.34
N ASP A 88 15.65 1.66 -13.56
CA ASP A 88 14.49 1.14 -14.30
C ASP A 88 13.93 -0.10 -13.65
N LYS A 89 12.61 -0.16 -13.58
CA LYS A 89 11.88 -1.33 -13.04
C LYS A 89 12.12 -2.57 -13.90
N GLU A 90 12.00 -3.75 -13.28
CA GLU A 90 12.10 -5.05 -13.96
C GLU A 90 13.40 -5.24 -14.73
N THR A 91 14.46 -4.62 -14.25
CA THR A 91 15.77 -4.60 -14.89
C THR A 91 16.80 -5.26 -13.99
N VAL A 92 17.68 -6.06 -14.58
CA VAL A 92 18.82 -6.63 -13.87
C VAL A 92 20.01 -5.69 -13.97
N TYR A 93 20.54 -5.33 -12.80
CA TYR A 93 21.75 -4.52 -12.67
C TYR A 93 22.89 -5.35 -12.11
N HIS A 94 24.11 -5.10 -12.61
CA HIS A 94 25.35 -5.54 -11.98
C HIS A 94 25.86 -4.41 -11.10
N LEU A 95 25.87 -4.65 -9.79
CA LEU A 95 26.21 -3.65 -8.79
C LEU A 95 27.43 -4.09 -7.98
N ARG A 96 28.26 -3.13 -7.57
CA ARG A 96 29.21 -3.25 -6.48
C ARG A 96 28.60 -2.67 -5.23
N VAL A 97 28.57 -3.47 -4.16
CA VAL A 97 27.82 -3.15 -2.96
C VAL A 97 28.58 -3.55 -1.69
N ARG A 98 28.12 -3.01 -0.55
CA ARG A 98 28.55 -3.42 0.78
C ARG A 98 27.35 -3.92 1.57
N LYS A 99 27.44 -5.11 2.16
CA LYS A 99 26.32 -5.73 2.89
C LYS A 99 26.08 -5.03 4.22
N LYS A 100 24.82 -4.86 4.60
CA LYS A 100 24.43 -4.34 5.92
C LYS A 100 24.93 -5.27 7.02
N LEU A 101 25.56 -4.69 8.04
CA LEU A 101 25.97 -5.43 9.22
C LEU A 101 24.74 -5.86 10.05
N PRO A 102 24.81 -7.00 10.75
CA PRO A 102 23.73 -7.41 11.64
C PRO A 102 23.44 -6.34 12.70
N GLU A 103 22.15 -6.03 12.88
CA GLU A 103 21.68 -5.13 13.93
C GLU A 103 20.51 -5.73 14.71
N GLU A 104 20.34 -5.31 15.95
CA GLU A 104 19.16 -5.68 16.73
C GLU A 104 17.96 -4.82 16.32
N LEU A 105 16.94 -5.46 15.79
CA LEU A 105 15.68 -4.81 15.40
C LEU A 105 14.62 -4.99 16.49
N PRO A 106 13.70 -4.01 16.68
CA PRO A 106 12.49 -4.25 17.44
C PRO A 106 11.68 -5.42 16.88
N GLU A 107 11.02 -6.20 17.73
CA GLU A 107 10.26 -7.40 17.34
C GLU A 107 9.19 -7.16 16.25
N ILE A 108 8.67 -5.95 16.21
CA ILE A 108 7.65 -5.55 15.21
C ILE A 108 8.24 -5.24 13.82
N MET A 109 9.57 -5.10 13.73
CA MET A 109 10.20 -4.76 12.44
C MET A 109 10.59 -6.01 11.66
N ILE A 110 10.24 -6.00 10.38
CA ILE A 110 10.68 -7.03 9.43
C ILE A 110 12.15 -6.75 9.08
N LYS A 111 12.97 -7.79 9.17
CA LYS A 111 14.38 -7.71 8.77
C LYS A 111 14.45 -7.58 7.25
N SER A 112 14.97 -6.46 6.76
CA SER A 112 15.30 -6.29 5.34
C SER A 112 16.77 -6.62 5.10
N LEU A 113 17.06 -7.20 3.95
CA LEU A 113 18.42 -7.40 3.47
C LEU A 113 18.83 -6.17 2.67
N ASP A 114 19.68 -5.33 3.26
CA ASP A 114 20.12 -4.08 2.64
C ASP A 114 21.58 -4.18 2.20
N PHE A 115 21.87 -3.56 1.04
CA PHE A 115 23.21 -3.41 0.50
C PHE A 115 23.46 -1.93 0.22
N LEU A 116 24.56 -1.37 0.74
CA LEU A 116 25.00 -0.03 0.35
C LEU A 116 25.53 -0.06 -1.08
N LEU A 117 24.97 0.74 -1.96
CA LEU A 117 25.45 0.91 -3.32
C LEU A 117 26.81 1.63 -3.33
N VAL A 118 27.82 1.00 -3.93
CA VAL A 118 29.15 1.61 -4.17
C VAL A 118 29.23 2.08 -5.61
N ASP A 119 28.80 1.22 -6.55
CA ASP A 119 28.89 1.50 -7.98
C ASP A 119 27.83 0.72 -8.76
N ALA A 120 27.27 1.30 -9.80
CA ALA A 120 26.41 0.62 -10.77
C ALA A 120 27.25 0.29 -12.02
N ILE A 121 27.74 -0.95 -12.09
CA ILE A 121 28.71 -1.39 -13.11
C ILE A 121 28.05 -1.55 -14.47
N GLU A 122 26.90 -2.21 -14.52
CA GLU A 122 26.20 -2.50 -15.77
C GLU A 122 24.68 -2.55 -15.56
N LYS A 123 23.94 -2.16 -16.59
CA LYS A 123 22.49 -2.19 -16.67
C LYS A 123 22.03 -3.17 -17.76
N ASN A 124 20.87 -3.76 -17.60
CA ASN A 124 20.29 -4.73 -18.55
C ASN A 124 21.14 -6.01 -18.71
N VAL A 125 21.69 -6.50 -17.61
CA VAL A 125 22.45 -7.75 -17.63
C VAL A 125 21.49 -8.92 -17.86
N GLN A 126 21.89 -9.85 -18.73
CA GLN A 126 21.11 -11.08 -18.96
C GLN A 126 21.35 -12.06 -17.83
N SER A 127 20.28 -12.50 -17.17
CA SER A 127 20.30 -13.51 -16.12
C SER A 127 19.03 -14.34 -16.16
N PRO A 128 19.07 -15.53 -16.77
CA PRO A 128 17.91 -16.40 -16.86
C PRO A 128 17.27 -16.73 -15.50
N GLU A 129 18.08 -16.85 -14.45
CA GLU A 129 17.62 -17.16 -13.10
C GLU A 129 16.81 -16.00 -12.49
N LEU A 130 17.25 -14.76 -12.68
CA LEU A 130 16.54 -13.57 -12.22
C LEU A 130 15.32 -13.27 -13.10
N GLU A 131 15.40 -13.53 -14.40
CA GLU A 131 14.25 -13.43 -15.32
C GLU A 131 13.15 -14.44 -14.95
N GLU A 132 13.51 -15.66 -14.50
CA GLU A 132 12.54 -16.63 -13.98
C GLU A 132 11.83 -16.12 -12.71
N ILE A 133 12.56 -15.47 -11.80
CA ILE A 133 11.96 -14.82 -10.61
C ILE A 133 10.95 -13.75 -11.04
N LEU A 134 11.29 -12.93 -12.02
CA LEU A 134 10.39 -11.90 -12.52
C LEU A 134 9.14 -12.52 -13.16
N ALA A 135 9.33 -13.56 -13.97
CA ALA A 135 8.23 -14.27 -14.61
C ALA A 135 7.29 -14.89 -13.57
N GLU A 136 7.82 -15.49 -12.51
CA GLU A 136 7.02 -16.04 -11.40
C GLU A 136 6.30 -14.94 -10.63
N TYR A 137 7.00 -13.84 -10.33
CA TYR A 137 6.43 -12.70 -9.64
C TYR A 137 5.25 -12.07 -10.41
N LYS A 138 5.34 -12.02 -11.73
CA LYS A 138 4.29 -11.47 -12.61
C LYS A 138 3.05 -12.35 -12.74
N LYS A 139 3.12 -13.62 -12.33
CA LYS A 139 1.93 -14.48 -12.38
C LYS A 139 0.84 -13.89 -11.47
N PRO A 140 -0.39 -13.78 -11.99
CA PRO A 140 -1.51 -13.33 -11.17
C PRO A 140 -1.77 -14.32 -10.04
N ILE A 141 -2.03 -13.81 -8.85
CA ILE A 141 -2.53 -14.61 -7.73
C ILE A 141 -4.02 -14.37 -7.67
N ILE A 142 -4.80 -15.43 -7.92
CA ILE A 142 -6.25 -15.36 -7.99
C ILE A 142 -6.85 -16.28 -6.93
N ILE A 143 -7.87 -15.81 -6.25
CA ILE A 143 -8.73 -16.61 -5.39
C ILE A 143 -10.13 -16.65 -6.01
N GLU A 144 -10.58 -17.84 -6.35
CA GLU A 144 -11.98 -18.06 -6.73
C GLU A 144 -12.84 -18.22 -5.49
N ASP A 145 -13.88 -17.43 -5.40
CA ASP A 145 -14.82 -17.46 -4.29
C ASP A 145 -16.24 -17.67 -4.81
N ASP A 146 -17.00 -18.56 -4.15
CA ASP A 146 -18.35 -18.95 -4.54
C ASP A 146 -19.41 -17.83 -4.46
N ILE A 147 -19.14 -16.77 -3.69
CA ILE A 147 -20.05 -15.64 -3.47
C ILE A 147 -19.46 -14.34 -4.04
N LEU A 148 -18.16 -14.09 -3.79
CA LEU A 148 -17.50 -12.85 -4.17
C LEU A 148 -16.90 -12.90 -5.58
N GLY A 149 -16.89 -14.09 -6.23
CA GLY A 149 -16.29 -14.29 -7.54
C GLY A 149 -14.77 -14.32 -7.52
N GLU A 150 -14.17 -13.92 -8.64
CA GLU A 150 -12.72 -13.84 -8.78
C GLU A 150 -12.16 -12.64 -8.00
N LEU A 151 -11.14 -12.92 -7.18
CA LEU A 151 -10.39 -11.92 -6.41
C LEU A 151 -8.93 -11.96 -6.86
N LEU A 152 -8.46 -10.87 -7.43
CA LEU A 152 -7.09 -10.72 -7.93
C LEU A 152 -6.22 -9.99 -6.90
N TYR A 153 -5.05 -10.55 -6.59
CA TYR A 153 -4.11 -9.94 -5.66
C TYR A 153 -3.37 -8.76 -6.29
N ASP A 154 -3.56 -7.58 -5.72
CA ASP A 154 -2.74 -6.40 -6.00
C ASP A 154 -1.59 -6.32 -4.98
N ARG A 155 -0.37 -6.53 -5.46
CA ARG A 155 0.84 -6.47 -4.64
C ARG A 155 1.20 -5.07 -4.20
N THR A 156 0.79 -4.05 -4.97
CA THR A 156 1.14 -2.64 -4.72
C THR A 156 0.51 -2.15 -3.43
N ILE A 157 -0.76 -2.52 -3.21
CA ILE A 157 -1.52 -2.11 -2.04
C ILE A 157 -1.79 -3.27 -1.06
N ASN A 158 -1.28 -4.47 -1.38
CA ASN A 158 -1.41 -5.68 -0.57
C ASN A 158 -2.86 -6.04 -0.26
N SER A 159 -3.70 -6.06 -1.29
CA SER A 159 -5.12 -6.41 -1.22
C SER A 159 -5.51 -7.46 -2.25
N PHE A 160 -6.65 -8.10 -2.04
CA PHE A 160 -7.35 -8.88 -3.07
C PHE A 160 -8.56 -8.08 -3.54
N ASP A 161 -8.55 -7.72 -4.81
CA ASP A 161 -9.56 -6.87 -5.41
C ASP A 161 -10.47 -7.67 -6.35
N GLY A 162 -11.73 -7.31 -6.38
CA GLY A 162 -12.73 -7.95 -7.21
C GLY A 162 -13.96 -7.07 -7.40
N HIS A 163 -14.99 -7.65 -7.99
CA HIS A 163 -16.24 -6.95 -8.24
C HIS A 163 -17.43 -7.82 -7.84
N ILE A 164 -18.40 -7.22 -7.17
CA ILE A 164 -19.64 -7.91 -6.82
C ILE A 164 -20.88 -7.13 -7.30
N PRO A 165 -21.98 -7.82 -7.62
CA PRO A 165 -23.26 -7.15 -7.72
C PRO A 165 -23.66 -6.63 -6.34
N TRP A 166 -24.05 -5.35 -6.25
CA TRP A 166 -24.56 -4.73 -5.03
C TRP A 166 -25.88 -4.08 -5.35
N LEU A 167 -26.96 -4.75 -4.94
CA LEU A 167 -28.34 -4.40 -5.36
C LEU A 167 -28.45 -4.37 -6.89
N ASP A 168 -28.69 -3.20 -7.47
CA ASP A 168 -28.84 -2.98 -8.91
C ASP A 168 -27.56 -2.57 -9.64
N LYS A 169 -26.43 -2.46 -8.93
CA LYS A 169 -25.14 -2.00 -9.46
C LYS A 169 -24.06 -3.09 -9.34
N LYS A 170 -22.97 -2.91 -10.06
CA LYS A 170 -21.72 -3.61 -9.85
C LYS A 170 -20.78 -2.67 -9.14
N ILE A 171 -20.19 -3.10 -8.02
CA ILE A 171 -19.25 -2.31 -7.23
C ILE A 171 -17.91 -3.02 -7.11
N ASP A 172 -16.88 -2.26 -6.80
CA ASP A 172 -15.56 -2.80 -6.50
C ASP A 172 -15.47 -3.24 -5.04
N ILE A 173 -14.73 -4.30 -4.79
CA ILE A 173 -14.38 -4.71 -3.43
C ILE A 173 -12.87 -4.87 -3.31
N SER A 174 -12.34 -4.52 -2.14
CA SER A 174 -10.93 -4.67 -1.79
C SER A 174 -10.82 -5.33 -0.41
N LEU A 175 -10.08 -6.43 -0.33
CA LEU A 175 -9.87 -7.19 0.89
C LEU A 175 -8.41 -7.07 1.31
N ASP A 176 -8.13 -6.30 2.36
CA ASP A 176 -6.78 -6.10 2.88
C ASP A 176 -6.17 -7.41 3.36
N VAL A 177 -4.92 -7.61 3.01
CA VAL A 177 -4.09 -8.74 3.42
C VAL A 177 -2.94 -8.26 4.29
N ASP A 178 -2.74 -8.94 5.42
CA ASP A 178 -1.51 -8.84 6.19
C ASP A 178 -0.46 -9.79 5.57
N LYS A 179 0.65 -9.28 5.08
CA LYS A 179 1.74 -10.07 4.45
C LYS A 179 2.21 -11.22 5.33
N ASP A 180 2.24 -11.02 6.65
CA ASP A 180 2.75 -11.99 7.62
C ASP A 180 1.63 -12.88 8.19
N ASN A 181 0.37 -12.64 7.83
CA ASN A 181 -0.80 -13.34 8.35
C ASN A 181 -1.67 -13.90 7.22
N LYS A 182 -1.30 -15.05 6.68
CA LYS A 182 -2.09 -15.77 5.65
C LYS A 182 -3.56 -16.02 6.05
N SER A 183 -3.90 -15.93 7.34
CA SER A 183 -5.28 -16.00 7.81
C SER A 183 -6.06 -14.69 7.64
N GLY A 184 -5.41 -13.58 7.39
CA GLY A 184 -6.03 -12.27 7.24
C GLY A 184 -7.05 -12.23 6.12
N ILE A 185 -6.70 -12.77 4.93
CA ILE A 185 -7.61 -12.84 3.79
C ILE A 185 -8.86 -13.69 4.09
N THR A 186 -8.73 -14.78 4.86
CA THR A 186 -9.86 -15.63 5.25
C THR A 186 -10.87 -14.87 6.11
N LYS A 187 -10.40 -14.02 7.03
CA LYS A 187 -11.26 -13.22 7.89
C LYS A 187 -11.93 -12.09 7.12
N ALA A 188 -11.18 -11.33 6.35
CA ALA A 188 -11.71 -10.26 5.51
C ALA A 188 -12.75 -10.80 4.51
N ARG A 189 -12.45 -11.93 3.85
CA ARG A 189 -13.35 -12.61 2.92
C ARG A 189 -14.65 -13.06 3.60
N LYS A 190 -14.57 -13.67 4.78
CA LYS A 190 -15.75 -14.06 5.55
C LYS A 190 -16.60 -12.85 5.95
N ALA A 191 -15.99 -11.79 6.43
CA ALA A 191 -16.67 -10.56 6.82
C ALA A 191 -17.35 -9.87 5.62
N MET A 192 -16.68 -9.83 4.46
CA MET A 192 -17.25 -9.28 3.22
C MET A 192 -18.47 -10.10 2.76
N LYS A 193 -18.40 -11.44 2.79
CA LYS A 193 -19.57 -12.29 2.49
C LYS A 193 -20.76 -12.01 3.39
N GLU A 194 -20.52 -11.87 4.70
CA GLU A 194 -21.59 -11.59 5.67
C GLU A 194 -22.23 -10.21 5.41
N LEU A 195 -21.42 -9.20 5.10
CA LEU A 195 -21.89 -7.88 4.73
C LEU A 195 -22.70 -7.93 3.43
N TYR A 196 -22.18 -8.60 2.39
CA TYR A 196 -22.83 -8.75 1.10
C TYR A 196 -24.17 -9.47 1.16
N LEU A 197 -24.26 -10.56 1.93
CA LEU A 197 -25.53 -11.31 2.10
C LEU A 197 -26.63 -10.49 2.79
N SER A 198 -26.30 -9.35 3.36
CA SER A 198 -27.23 -8.40 3.98
C SER A 198 -27.14 -7.02 3.31
N ALA A 199 -26.82 -6.96 2.01
CA ALA A 199 -26.56 -5.74 1.26
C ALA A 199 -27.66 -4.69 1.36
N GLU A 200 -28.93 -5.07 1.21
CA GLU A 200 -30.08 -4.14 1.31
C GLU A 200 -30.09 -3.40 2.65
N LYS A 201 -29.90 -4.13 3.72
CA LYS A 201 -29.87 -3.57 5.08
C LYS A 201 -28.69 -2.61 5.24
N TRP A 202 -27.47 -3.06 4.87
CA TRP A 202 -26.27 -2.27 5.07
C TRP A 202 -26.23 -1.04 4.19
N ASP A 203 -26.69 -1.12 2.94
CA ASP A 203 -26.78 0.02 2.04
C ASP A 203 -27.70 1.10 2.62
N ALA A 204 -28.93 0.73 3.05
CA ALA A 204 -29.88 1.65 3.66
C ALA A 204 -29.32 2.29 4.95
N GLU A 205 -28.68 1.50 5.81
CA GLU A 205 -28.08 2.01 7.05
C GLU A 205 -26.91 2.97 6.77
N MET A 206 -26.04 2.65 5.80
CA MET A 206 -24.90 3.49 5.42
C MET A 206 -25.37 4.83 4.84
N ARG A 207 -26.34 4.82 3.92
CA ARG A 207 -26.90 6.04 3.33
C ARG A 207 -27.58 6.92 4.38
N THR A 208 -28.41 6.33 5.24
CA THR A 208 -29.07 7.06 6.33
C THR A 208 -28.08 7.67 7.31
N PHE A 209 -27.03 6.94 7.66
CA PHE A 209 -25.99 7.43 8.56
C PHE A 209 -25.19 8.57 7.92
N ALA A 210 -24.81 8.43 6.65
CA ALA A 210 -24.11 9.48 5.90
C ALA A 210 -24.95 10.75 5.82
N ALA A 211 -26.21 10.63 5.41
CA ALA A 211 -27.14 11.75 5.33
C ALA A 211 -27.23 12.49 6.68
N LYS A 212 -27.48 11.77 7.76
CA LYS A 212 -27.59 12.36 9.10
C LYS A 212 -26.32 13.05 9.58
N LYS A 213 -25.15 12.58 9.15
CA LYS A 213 -23.84 13.16 9.54
C LYS A 213 -23.41 14.33 8.68
N LEU A 214 -23.80 14.33 7.41
CA LEU A 214 -23.26 15.26 6.41
C LEU A 214 -24.28 16.29 5.90
N ILE A 215 -25.55 16.23 6.35
CA ILE A 215 -26.63 17.10 5.87
C ILE A 215 -26.30 18.60 6.05
N ASP A 216 -25.76 18.99 7.19
CA ASP A 216 -25.43 20.39 7.44
C ASP A 216 -24.26 20.83 6.54
N LEU A 217 -23.24 20.00 6.39
CA LEU A 217 -22.14 20.25 5.46
C LEU A 217 -22.65 20.36 4.01
N ALA A 218 -23.57 19.48 3.59
CA ALA A 218 -24.15 19.51 2.25
C ALA A 218 -24.93 20.82 1.98
N ARG A 219 -25.62 21.33 2.97
CA ARG A 219 -26.30 22.63 2.89
C ARG A 219 -25.33 23.80 2.81
N ASP A 220 -24.21 23.74 3.52
CA ASP A 220 -23.17 24.77 3.49
C ASP A 220 -22.46 24.84 2.12
N TRP A 221 -22.52 23.77 1.32
CA TRP A 221 -21.95 23.70 -0.02
C TRP A 221 -22.89 24.21 -1.12
N CYS A 222 -24.16 24.50 -0.81
CA CYS A 222 -25.10 25.02 -1.78
C CYS A 222 -24.80 26.50 -2.12
N GLU A 223 -25.04 26.88 -3.38
CA GLU A 223 -24.85 28.26 -3.85
C GLU A 223 -25.91 29.23 -3.29
N SER A 224 -27.05 28.72 -2.85
CA SER A 224 -28.17 29.53 -2.34
C SER A 224 -28.91 28.86 -1.17
N GLU A 225 -29.52 29.68 -0.30
CA GLU A 225 -30.38 29.20 0.78
C GLU A 225 -31.58 28.39 0.26
N GLU A 226 -32.11 28.76 -0.93
CA GLU A 226 -33.21 28.05 -1.55
C GLU A 226 -32.85 26.61 -1.92
N GLU A 227 -31.63 26.39 -2.42
CA GLU A 227 -31.10 25.04 -2.71
C GLU A 227 -30.83 24.26 -1.44
N ALA A 228 -30.22 24.89 -0.44
CA ALA A 228 -29.94 24.27 0.85
C ALA A 228 -31.22 23.74 1.52
N LEU A 229 -32.33 24.46 1.43
CA LEU A 229 -33.64 24.03 1.96
C LEU A 229 -34.25 22.81 1.25
N LYS A 230 -33.83 22.53 0.01
CA LYS A 230 -34.28 21.34 -0.74
C LYS A 230 -33.54 20.08 -0.35
N ILE A 231 -32.34 20.19 0.27
CA ILE A 231 -31.57 19.04 0.72
C ILE A 231 -32.12 18.56 2.07
N THR A 232 -32.73 17.39 2.06
CA THR A 232 -33.22 16.66 3.24
C THR A 232 -32.35 15.42 3.46
N GLU A 233 -32.41 14.82 4.66
CA GLU A 233 -31.72 13.54 4.91
C GLU A 233 -32.17 12.45 3.92
N GLU A 234 -33.44 12.42 3.54
CA GLU A 234 -34.00 11.47 2.58
C GLU A 234 -33.44 11.73 1.17
N SER A 235 -33.52 12.97 0.67
CA SER A 235 -32.99 13.31 -0.65
C SER A 235 -31.48 13.13 -0.76
N PHE A 236 -30.75 13.38 0.32
CA PHE A 236 -29.30 13.11 0.38
C PHE A 236 -29.02 11.60 0.28
N ALA A 237 -29.71 10.78 1.09
CA ALA A 237 -29.53 9.34 1.11
C ALA A 237 -29.88 8.69 -0.24
N ASP A 238 -30.89 9.20 -0.94
CA ASP A 238 -31.31 8.68 -2.24
C ASP A 238 -30.31 9.01 -3.37
N ARG A 239 -29.64 10.15 -3.26
CA ARG A 239 -28.70 10.64 -4.28
C ARG A 239 -27.35 9.93 -4.25
N ILE A 240 -26.80 9.70 -3.07
CA ILE A 240 -25.45 9.10 -2.97
C ILE A 240 -25.44 7.66 -3.48
N GLY A 241 -24.41 7.29 -4.26
CA GLY A 241 -24.29 5.98 -4.89
C GLY A 241 -23.07 5.21 -4.42
N ILE A 242 -23.24 4.00 -3.87
CA ILE A 242 -22.08 3.18 -3.49
C ILE A 242 -21.26 2.80 -4.73
N GLU A 243 -19.92 2.88 -4.63
CA GLU A 243 -18.97 2.57 -5.69
C GLU A 243 -18.03 1.43 -5.31
N SER A 244 -17.56 1.43 -4.06
CA SER A 244 -16.67 0.38 -3.60
C SER A 244 -16.75 0.14 -2.09
N ILE A 245 -16.27 -1.03 -1.66
CA ILE A 245 -16.14 -1.38 -0.26
C ILE A 245 -14.78 -2.02 -0.02
N SER A 246 -13.99 -1.47 0.90
CA SER A 246 -12.80 -2.13 1.41
C SER A 246 -13.09 -2.80 2.77
N MET A 247 -12.50 -4.00 2.96
CA MET A 247 -12.64 -4.80 4.16
C MET A 247 -11.28 -5.18 4.72
N THR A 248 -11.03 -4.82 5.97
CA THR A 248 -9.76 -5.15 6.62
C THR A 248 -9.76 -6.57 7.19
N SER A 249 -8.58 -7.14 7.40
CA SER A 249 -8.40 -8.42 8.10
C SER A 249 -8.95 -8.41 9.55
N GLY A 250 -9.10 -7.23 10.15
CA GLY A 250 -9.74 -7.02 11.45
C GLY A 250 -11.28 -7.01 11.40
N GLY A 251 -11.89 -7.08 10.21
CA GLY A 251 -13.34 -7.06 10.01
C GLY A 251 -13.98 -5.68 10.09
N SER A 252 -13.19 -4.62 9.94
CA SER A 252 -13.69 -3.27 9.72
C SER A 252 -13.85 -3.02 8.24
N PHE A 253 -14.84 -2.23 7.85
CA PHE A 253 -15.06 -1.85 6.45
C PHE A 253 -15.09 -0.34 6.26
N THR A 254 -14.77 0.10 5.05
CA THR A 254 -15.03 1.44 4.55
C THR A 254 -15.73 1.32 3.20
N ALA A 255 -16.91 1.89 3.11
CA ALA A 255 -17.67 2.01 1.87
C ALA A 255 -17.50 3.42 1.30
N TYR A 256 -17.30 3.49 0.00
CA TYR A 256 -17.09 4.73 -0.75
C TYR A 256 -18.30 4.97 -1.62
N PHE A 257 -18.82 6.21 -1.57
CA PHE A 257 -19.98 6.62 -2.31
C PHE A 257 -19.65 7.82 -3.20
N SER A 258 -20.20 7.85 -4.40
CA SER A 258 -20.29 9.07 -5.20
C SER A 258 -21.29 10.02 -4.54
N ASP A 259 -21.04 11.31 -4.66
CA ASP A 259 -21.79 12.37 -4.00
C ASP A 259 -22.93 12.97 -4.86
N ASP A 260 -23.08 12.55 -6.11
CA ASP A 260 -24.03 13.12 -7.08
C ASP A 260 -23.99 14.67 -7.11
N ASP A 261 -22.77 15.23 -7.19
CA ASP A 261 -22.48 16.66 -7.16
C ASP A 261 -22.96 17.43 -5.91
N ILE A 262 -23.24 16.73 -4.80
CA ILE A 262 -23.55 17.41 -3.53
C ILE A 262 -22.32 18.16 -2.99
N PHE A 263 -21.13 17.60 -3.21
CA PHE A 263 -19.84 18.13 -2.78
C PHE A 263 -18.88 18.32 -3.97
N ALA A 264 -19.41 18.71 -5.13
CA ALA A 264 -18.63 18.96 -6.35
C ALA A 264 -17.72 17.79 -6.77
N GLY A 265 -18.21 16.57 -6.65
CA GLY A 265 -17.51 15.34 -7.06
C GLY A 265 -16.54 14.78 -6.02
N HIS A 266 -16.64 15.20 -4.76
CA HIS A 266 -15.88 14.62 -3.66
C HIS A 266 -16.45 13.24 -3.26
N CYS A 267 -15.57 12.37 -2.75
CA CYS A 267 -16.00 11.05 -2.29
C CYS A 267 -16.61 11.13 -0.87
N ILE A 268 -17.70 10.41 -0.66
CA ILE A 268 -18.25 10.20 0.68
C ILE A 268 -17.79 8.84 1.20
N THR A 269 -17.20 8.80 2.39
CA THR A 269 -16.76 7.57 3.03
C THR A 269 -17.61 7.24 4.24
N VAL A 270 -18.03 5.97 4.36
CA VAL A 270 -18.77 5.44 5.51
C VAL A 270 -18.03 4.25 6.08
N SER A 271 -17.61 4.33 7.34
CA SER A 271 -16.82 3.27 7.97
C SER A 271 -17.56 2.62 9.14
N GLY A 272 -17.27 1.34 9.33
CA GLY A 272 -17.89 0.55 10.40
C GLY A 272 -17.29 -0.84 10.52
N SER A 273 -18.02 -1.72 11.19
CA SER A 273 -17.76 -3.16 11.22
C SER A 273 -19.05 -3.92 11.47
N LEU A 274 -19.09 -5.19 11.05
CA LEU A 274 -20.27 -6.07 11.30
C LEU A 274 -20.64 -6.13 12.78
N LYS A 275 -19.66 -6.05 13.67
CA LYS A 275 -19.87 -6.17 15.12
C LYS A 275 -20.36 -4.87 15.77
N LYS A 276 -19.87 -3.72 15.33
CA LYS A 276 -20.13 -2.42 15.97
C LYS A 276 -21.18 -1.58 15.22
N GLY A 277 -21.57 -2.02 14.02
CA GLY A 277 -22.34 -1.20 13.10
C GLY A 277 -21.50 -0.10 12.45
N ILE A 278 -22.16 0.92 11.93
CA ILE A 278 -21.53 2.07 11.30
C ILE A 278 -21.02 3.03 12.39
N THR A 279 -19.82 3.53 12.25
CA THR A 279 -19.16 4.35 13.28
C THR A 279 -18.82 5.76 12.83
N SER A 280 -18.63 5.99 11.53
CA SER A 280 -18.30 7.32 10.98
C SER A 280 -18.76 7.47 9.55
N ALA A 281 -19.00 8.73 9.16
CA ALA A 281 -19.13 9.16 7.79
C ALA A 281 -18.41 10.49 7.62
N SER A 282 -17.72 10.68 6.50
CA SER A 282 -16.99 11.89 6.15
C SER A 282 -16.99 12.10 4.65
N MET A 283 -16.79 13.34 4.23
CA MET A 283 -16.47 13.73 2.86
C MET A 283 -14.95 13.95 2.80
N GLY A 284 -14.34 13.52 1.71
CA GLY A 284 -12.92 13.68 1.45
C GLY A 284 -12.63 13.73 -0.05
N GLY A 285 -11.54 14.40 -0.39
CA GLY A 285 -11.05 14.56 -1.72
C GLY A 285 -9.86 15.48 -1.73
#